data_053eb969e6b345e4d99d710ecee205ae
#
_entry.id   053eb969e6b345e4d99d710ecee205ae
#
_cell.length_a   1.000
_cell.length_b   1.000
_cell.length_c   1.000
_cell.angle_alpha   90.00
_cell.angle_beta   90.00
_cell.angle_gamma   90.00
#
_symmetry.space_group_name_H-M   'P 1'
#
loop_
_entity.id
_entity.type
_entity.pdbx_description
1 polymer ?
#
loop_
_entity_poly.entity_id
_entity_poly.type
_entity_poly.pdbx_seq_one_letter_code
_entity_poly.pdbx_strand_id
1 'polypeptide(L)'
;MSIFENLSSDRRLSREEAFTLVSVEDSEALLRAAARRRDVAHGHLVTYSRKVFIPLTQLCRDVCHYCTFAHLPRSREKSYLSIDEMLDIARKGQAAGCKEALFTLGDKPELRYRAAREELDRLGHPTTLSYLAQAAETVFRETGLLPHLNPGLMSAADIMGLRKVSVSQGIMLETVSERLGEKGQAHHGSPDKLPAARLETIRLAGEQAVPFTTGILVGIGETREERIESLLALRDLNDVHRNIQEIIVQNFRPKAGTRMANVPAVSVDEHLWTIAVARLVFEPQMNIQAPPNLSPDA
;
A
#
# COMPACT_ATOMS: atom_id res chain seq x y z
N MET A 1 2.98 36.47 5.37
CA MET A 1 4.19 35.62 5.36
C MET A 1 3.75 34.20 5.05
N SER A 2 4.35 33.58 4.04
CA SER A 2 4.01 32.21 3.66
C SER A 2 4.48 31.25 4.75
N ILE A 3 3.69 30.23 5.08
CA ILE A 3 4.06 29.14 6.00
C ILE A 3 5.40 28.50 5.63
N PHE A 4 5.78 28.55 4.34
CA PHE A 4 7.00 27.98 3.80
C PHE A 4 8.27 28.77 4.08
N GLU A 5 8.17 30.07 4.41
CA GLU A 5 9.33 30.95 4.70
C GLU A 5 9.92 30.66 6.08
N ASN A 6 9.09 30.20 7.02
CA ASN A 6 9.49 29.93 8.39
C ASN A 6 9.58 28.44 8.73
N LEU A 7 9.34 27.56 7.75
CA LEU A 7 9.43 26.13 7.97
C LEU A 7 10.90 25.71 7.93
N SER A 8 11.48 25.45 9.11
CA SER A 8 12.82 24.85 9.17
C SER A 8 12.80 23.44 8.57
N SER A 9 13.89 23.01 7.97
CA SER A 9 14.00 21.76 7.24
C SER A 9 13.82 20.50 8.11
N ASP A 10 13.98 20.63 9.42
CA ASP A 10 13.86 19.56 10.42
C ASP A 10 12.48 19.53 11.11
N ARG A 11 11.70 20.62 11.04
CA ARG A 11 10.35 20.69 11.64
C ARG A 11 9.28 20.18 10.68
N ARG A 12 8.47 19.24 11.11
CA ARG A 12 7.25 18.83 10.41
C ARG A 12 6.08 19.77 10.69
N LEU A 13 5.10 19.79 9.79
CA LEU A 13 3.88 20.57 9.98
C LEU A 13 3.03 20.02 11.13
N SER A 14 2.42 20.92 11.90
CA SER A 14 1.33 20.56 12.81
C SER A 14 0.08 20.12 12.02
N ARG A 15 -0.92 19.59 12.72
CA ARG A 15 -2.21 19.23 12.09
C ARG A 15 -2.85 20.47 11.47
N GLU A 16 -2.93 21.57 12.22
CA GLU A 16 -3.55 22.82 11.78
C GLU A 16 -2.81 23.41 10.57
N GLU A 17 -1.47 23.42 10.61
CA GLU A 17 -0.65 23.89 9.50
C GLU A 17 -0.83 23.03 8.24
N ALA A 18 -0.93 21.70 8.38
CA ALA A 18 -1.15 20.82 7.25
C ALA A 18 -2.47 21.12 6.54
N PHE A 19 -3.55 21.41 7.29
CA PHE A 19 -4.83 21.76 6.69
C PHE A 19 -4.84 23.12 5.99
N THR A 20 -3.94 24.06 6.32
CA THR A 20 -3.82 25.30 5.55
C THR A 20 -3.35 25.07 4.11
N LEU A 21 -2.72 23.91 3.84
CA LEU A 21 -2.24 23.56 2.51
C LEU A 21 -3.36 23.22 1.52
N VAL A 22 -4.56 22.91 2.01
CA VAL A 22 -5.74 22.61 1.16
C VAL A 22 -6.01 23.70 0.14
N SER A 23 -5.90 24.97 0.59
CA SER A 23 -6.17 26.15 -0.23
C SER A 23 -4.94 26.68 -0.97
N VAL A 24 -3.80 26.01 -0.91
CA VAL A 24 -2.59 26.43 -1.63
C VAL A 24 -2.77 26.17 -3.13
N GLU A 25 -2.86 27.25 -3.90
CA GLU A 25 -2.91 27.21 -5.36
C GLU A 25 -1.50 27.23 -5.98
N ASP A 26 -0.59 28.04 -5.41
CA ASP A 26 0.81 28.07 -5.82
C ASP A 26 1.57 26.84 -5.29
N SER A 27 1.58 25.80 -6.10
CA SER A 27 2.29 24.57 -5.76
C SER A 27 3.82 24.73 -5.75
N GLU A 28 4.38 25.77 -6.40
CA GLU A 28 5.85 25.89 -6.54
C GLU A 28 6.55 26.11 -5.19
N ALA A 29 6.00 26.99 -4.35
CA ALA A 29 6.54 27.23 -3.00
C ALA A 29 6.47 25.96 -2.13
N LEU A 30 5.35 25.24 -2.21
CA LEU A 30 5.14 23.95 -1.52
C LEU A 30 6.17 22.91 -1.99
N LEU A 31 6.34 22.73 -3.29
CA LEU A 31 7.28 21.77 -3.87
C LEU A 31 8.73 22.11 -3.50
N ARG A 32 9.11 23.40 -3.52
CA ARG A 32 10.45 23.83 -3.08
C ARG A 32 10.68 23.53 -1.58
N ALA A 33 9.69 23.75 -0.72
CA ALA A 33 9.80 23.44 0.70
C ALA A 33 9.98 21.91 0.92
N ALA A 34 9.19 21.09 0.24
CA ALA A 34 9.27 19.64 0.29
C ALA A 34 10.62 19.14 -0.24
N ALA A 35 11.13 19.71 -1.35
CA ALA A 35 12.42 19.36 -1.92
C ALA A 35 13.57 19.67 -0.95
N ARG A 36 13.61 20.88 -0.38
CA ARG A 36 14.62 21.22 0.65
C ARG A 36 14.62 20.24 1.82
N ARG A 37 13.44 19.86 2.31
CA ARG A 37 13.31 18.92 3.42
C ARG A 37 13.82 17.52 3.06
N ARG A 38 13.53 17.04 1.84
CA ARG A 38 14.08 15.80 1.32
C ARG A 38 15.61 15.86 1.25
N ASP A 39 16.16 16.95 0.69
CA ASP A 39 17.59 17.09 0.44
C ASP A 39 18.42 17.10 1.73
N VAL A 40 17.86 17.66 2.82
CA VAL A 40 18.51 17.61 4.14
C VAL A 40 18.64 16.17 4.66
N ALA A 41 17.64 15.32 4.42
CA ALA A 41 17.64 13.95 4.96
C ALA A 41 18.28 12.92 4.00
N HIS A 42 18.09 13.09 2.70
CA HIS A 42 18.47 12.08 1.68
C HIS A 42 19.50 12.59 0.67
N GLY A 43 19.86 13.88 0.70
CA GLY A 43 20.75 14.49 -0.29
C GLY A 43 20.19 14.32 -1.69
N HIS A 44 21.06 13.94 -2.63
CA HIS A 44 20.68 13.66 -4.02
C HIS A 44 20.41 12.16 -4.28
N LEU A 45 20.35 11.35 -3.21
CA LEU A 45 20.12 9.91 -3.35
C LEU A 45 18.66 9.62 -3.60
N VAL A 46 18.38 8.94 -4.69
CA VAL A 46 17.08 8.32 -5.00
C VAL A 46 17.28 6.82 -5.02
N THR A 47 16.52 6.11 -4.19
CA THR A 47 16.59 4.66 -4.10
C THR A 47 15.43 4.01 -4.86
N TYR A 48 15.64 2.78 -5.29
CA TYR A 48 14.59 1.92 -5.82
C TYR A 48 14.81 0.49 -5.35
N SER A 49 13.72 -0.28 -5.20
CA SER A 49 13.81 -1.70 -4.87
C SER A 49 13.38 -2.56 -6.05
N ARG A 50 14.23 -3.52 -6.44
CA ARG A 50 13.88 -4.53 -7.43
C ARG A 50 13.15 -5.66 -6.73
N LYS A 51 11.84 -5.74 -6.94
CA LYS A 51 10.97 -6.78 -6.37
C LYS A 51 10.40 -7.65 -7.49
N VAL A 52 10.36 -8.96 -7.27
CA VAL A 52 9.53 -9.83 -8.09
C VAL A 52 8.13 -9.91 -7.48
N PHE A 53 7.12 -9.73 -8.31
CA PHE A 53 5.72 -9.73 -7.91
C PHE A 53 5.15 -11.15 -7.97
N ILE A 54 4.66 -11.67 -6.85
CA ILE A 54 4.06 -13.00 -6.74
C ILE A 54 2.58 -12.87 -6.37
N PRO A 55 1.65 -13.00 -7.34
CA PRO A 55 0.21 -12.88 -7.11
C PRO A 55 -0.37 -14.21 -6.59
N LEU A 56 -0.17 -14.52 -5.31
CA LEU A 56 -0.55 -15.80 -4.70
C LEU A 56 -1.99 -16.22 -5.04
N THR A 57 -2.94 -15.30 -4.97
CA THR A 57 -4.31 -15.45 -5.46
C THR A 57 -4.83 -14.14 -6.01
N GLN A 58 -5.56 -14.22 -7.11
CA GLN A 58 -6.30 -13.09 -7.68
C GLN A 58 -7.80 -13.14 -7.36
N LEU A 59 -8.23 -14.08 -6.54
CA LEU A 59 -9.56 -14.01 -5.92
C LEU A 59 -9.50 -13.07 -4.72
N CYS A 60 -10.52 -12.25 -4.51
CA CYS A 60 -10.57 -11.28 -3.43
C CYS A 60 -11.96 -11.22 -2.83
N ARG A 61 -12.04 -11.07 -1.52
CA ARG A 61 -13.30 -10.81 -0.82
C ARG A 61 -13.91 -9.46 -1.21
N ASP A 62 -13.05 -8.46 -1.45
CA ASP A 62 -13.43 -7.11 -1.84
C ASP A 62 -13.81 -6.98 -3.32
N VAL A 63 -14.50 -5.88 -3.65
CA VAL A 63 -14.95 -5.53 -5.00
C VAL A 63 -14.65 -4.06 -5.32
N CYS A 64 -13.48 -3.57 -4.96
CA CYS A 64 -13.06 -2.19 -5.18
C CYS A 64 -13.29 -1.78 -6.64
N HIS A 65 -13.93 -0.63 -6.85
CA HIS A 65 -14.39 -0.20 -8.18
C HIS A 65 -13.28 0.10 -9.18
N TYR A 66 -12.05 0.29 -8.71
CA TYR A 66 -10.87 0.60 -9.52
C TYR A 66 -9.94 -0.62 -9.74
N CYS A 67 -10.21 -1.74 -9.07
CA CYS A 67 -9.27 -2.86 -9.03
C CYS A 67 -9.39 -3.74 -10.28
N THR A 68 -8.25 -3.97 -10.96
CA THR A 68 -8.12 -4.93 -12.07
C THR A 68 -7.42 -6.21 -11.65
N PHE A 69 -6.92 -6.27 -10.42
CA PHE A 69 -6.20 -7.45 -9.92
C PHE A 69 -7.15 -8.57 -9.53
N ALA A 70 -8.30 -8.23 -8.92
CA ALA A 70 -9.29 -9.20 -8.47
C ALA A 70 -10.09 -9.80 -9.62
N HIS A 71 -10.20 -11.13 -9.64
CA HIS A 71 -10.95 -11.90 -10.61
C HIS A 71 -12.07 -12.70 -9.95
N LEU A 72 -13.06 -13.13 -10.74
CA LEU A 72 -14.09 -14.08 -10.29
C LEU A 72 -13.59 -15.53 -10.45
N PRO A 73 -13.99 -16.48 -9.58
CA PRO A 73 -13.55 -17.87 -9.67
C PRO A 73 -13.77 -18.52 -11.04
N ARG A 74 -14.90 -18.23 -11.69
CA ARG A 74 -15.26 -18.77 -13.02
C ARG A 74 -14.34 -18.32 -14.15
N SER A 75 -13.54 -17.28 -13.94
CA SER A 75 -12.56 -16.79 -14.93
C SER A 75 -11.16 -17.36 -14.73
N ARG A 76 -11.00 -18.30 -13.82
CA ARG A 76 -9.71 -18.89 -13.45
C ARG A 76 -9.81 -20.42 -13.36
N GLU A 77 -8.78 -21.09 -13.84
CA GLU A 77 -8.63 -22.54 -13.69
C GLU A 77 -8.28 -22.94 -12.25
N LYS A 78 -7.52 -22.08 -11.57
CA LYS A 78 -7.07 -22.30 -10.19
C LYS A 78 -7.36 -21.07 -9.33
N SER A 79 -7.66 -21.33 -8.06
CA SER A 79 -7.88 -20.25 -7.07
C SER A 79 -6.58 -19.67 -6.52
N TYR A 80 -5.53 -20.49 -6.45
CA TYR A 80 -4.20 -20.12 -5.93
C TYR A 80 -3.10 -20.59 -6.86
N LEU A 81 -1.96 -19.89 -6.89
CA LEU A 81 -0.74 -20.39 -7.49
C LEU A 81 -0.23 -21.58 -6.67
N SER A 82 0.27 -22.62 -7.33
CA SER A 82 1.00 -23.71 -6.70
C SER A 82 2.39 -23.25 -6.24
N ILE A 83 3.00 -24.01 -5.34
CA ILE A 83 4.39 -23.74 -4.89
C ILE A 83 5.35 -23.72 -6.08
N ASP A 84 5.23 -24.64 -7.03
CA ASP A 84 6.11 -24.70 -8.20
C ASP A 84 5.95 -23.46 -9.10
N GLU A 85 4.71 -23.02 -9.36
CA GLU A 85 4.44 -21.79 -10.12
C GLU A 85 5.05 -20.56 -9.43
N MET A 86 4.96 -20.47 -8.10
CA MET A 86 5.56 -19.39 -7.34
C MET A 86 7.09 -19.42 -7.38
N LEU A 87 7.69 -20.62 -7.28
CA LEU A 87 9.13 -20.80 -7.39
C LEU A 87 9.64 -20.45 -8.79
N ASP A 88 8.91 -20.76 -9.84
CA ASP A 88 9.26 -20.36 -11.21
C ASP A 88 9.28 -18.82 -11.37
N ILE A 89 8.29 -18.13 -10.80
CA ILE A 89 8.27 -16.66 -10.77
C ILE A 89 9.44 -16.13 -9.96
N ALA A 90 9.66 -16.65 -8.76
CA ALA A 90 10.72 -16.23 -7.87
C ALA A 90 12.12 -16.42 -8.48
N ARG A 91 12.40 -17.58 -9.10
CA ARG A 91 13.68 -17.87 -9.79
C ARG A 91 13.94 -16.91 -10.97
N LYS A 92 12.90 -16.57 -11.74
CA LYS A 92 13.00 -15.53 -12.79
C LYS A 92 13.34 -14.18 -12.21
N GLY A 93 12.71 -13.80 -11.09
CA GLY A 93 13.03 -12.59 -10.36
C GLY A 93 14.47 -12.58 -9.83
N GLN A 94 14.92 -13.67 -9.23
CA GLN A 94 16.29 -13.85 -8.75
C GLN A 94 17.29 -13.69 -9.91
N ALA A 95 17.05 -14.34 -11.03
CA ALA A 95 17.90 -14.24 -12.23
C ALA A 95 17.94 -12.81 -12.80
N ALA A 96 16.85 -12.05 -12.66
CA ALA A 96 16.78 -10.64 -13.04
C ALA A 96 17.41 -9.68 -12.00
N GLY A 97 18.00 -10.22 -10.92
CA GLY A 97 18.67 -9.44 -9.88
C GLY A 97 17.74 -8.81 -8.84
N CYS A 98 16.50 -9.28 -8.73
CA CYS A 98 15.60 -8.91 -7.63
C CYS A 98 16.22 -9.33 -6.29
N LYS A 99 15.89 -8.57 -5.25
CA LYS A 99 16.30 -8.86 -3.86
C LYS A 99 15.11 -9.26 -2.99
N GLU A 100 13.92 -8.86 -3.37
CA GLU A 100 12.70 -9.10 -2.63
C GLU A 100 11.66 -9.84 -3.47
N ALA A 101 10.86 -10.69 -2.80
CA ALA A 101 9.65 -11.30 -3.32
C ALA A 101 8.44 -10.59 -2.70
N LEU A 102 7.73 -9.79 -3.50
CA LEU A 102 6.51 -9.11 -3.09
C LEU A 102 5.31 -10.02 -3.29
N PHE A 103 4.81 -10.59 -2.20
CA PHE A 103 3.56 -11.32 -2.21
C PHE A 103 2.38 -10.35 -2.11
N THR A 104 1.65 -10.22 -3.19
CA THR A 104 0.40 -9.47 -3.26
C THR A 104 -0.72 -10.43 -3.61
N LEU A 105 -1.85 -10.28 -2.93
CA LEU A 105 -2.98 -11.21 -3.10
C LEU A 105 -4.30 -10.50 -2.82
N GLY A 106 -5.39 -11.15 -3.24
CA GLY A 106 -6.73 -10.72 -2.83
C GLY A 106 -6.98 -11.07 -1.38
N ASP A 107 -7.68 -10.20 -0.67
CA ASP A 107 -7.96 -10.35 0.77
C ASP A 107 -8.95 -11.50 1.00
N LYS A 108 -8.55 -12.47 1.80
CA LYS A 108 -9.31 -13.60 2.35
C LYS A 108 -10.45 -14.14 1.45
N PRO A 109 -10.13 -14.57 0.20
CA PRO A 109 -11.16 -15.03 -0.73
C PRO A 109 -11.96 -16.23 -0.22
N GLU A 110 -11.40 -17.03 0.69
CA GLU A 110 -12.09 -18.16 1.33
C GLU A 110 -13.32 -17.77 2.15
N LEU A 111 -13.41 -16.50 2.57
CA LEU A 111 -14.58 -15.98 3.28
C LEU A 111 -15.75 -15.61 2.34
N ARG A 112 -15.49 -15.64 1.03
CA ARG A 112 -16.49 -15.28 0.01
C ARG A 112 -16.74 -16.38 -1.00
N TYR A 113 -15.70 -17.11 -1.40
CA TYR A 113 -15.76 -18.04 -2.50
C TYR A 113 -15.51 -19.48 -2.03
N ARG A 114 -16.48 -20.35 -2.27
CA ARG A 114 -16.38 -21.79 -2.02
C ARG A 114 -15.18 -22.41 -2.76
N ALA A 115 -14.91 -22.00 -4.00
CA ALA A 115 -13.77 -22.50 -4.77
C ALA A 115 -12.41 -22.20 -4.07
N ALA A 116 -12.29 -21.03 -3.43
CA ALA A 116 -11.08 -20.71 -2.64
C ALA A 116 -10.97 -21.62 -1.41
N ARG A 117 -12.09 -21.87 -0.72
CA ARG A 117 -12.11 -22.78 0.44
C ARG A 117 -11.71 -24.20 0.05
N GLU A 118 -12.36 -24.75 -0.99
CA GLU A 118 -12.08 -26.11 -1.48
C GLU A 118 -10.63 -26.27 -1.95
N GLU A 119 -10.03 -25.24 -2.56
CA GLU A 119 -8.63 -25.28 -2.96
C GLU A 119 -7.69 -25.27 -1.75
N LEU A 120 -7.95 -24.44 -0.74
CA LEU A 120 -7.16 -24.43 0.51
C LEU A 120 -7.24 -25.79 1.23
N ASP A 121 -8.41 -26.43 1.24
CA ASP A 121 -8.57 -27.77 1.82
C ASP A 121 -7.71 -28.81 1.07
N ARG A 122 -7.64 -28.74 -0.27
CA ARG A 122 -6.75 -29.61 -1.08
C ARG A 122 -5.27 -29.32 -0.82
N LEU A 123 -4.91 -28.07 -0.56
CA LEU A 123 -3.54 -27.66 -0.23
C LEU A 123 -3.19 -27.95 1.24
N GLY A 124 -4.15 -28.36 2.07
CA GLY A 124 -3.94 -28.66 3.49
C GLY A 124 -3.86 -27.42 4.39
N HIS A 125 -4.46 -26.31 3.96
CA HIS A 125 -4.38 -25.04 4.68
C HIS A 125 -5.73 -24.54 5.20
N PRO A 126 -5.81 -24.10 6.47
CA PRO A 126 -7.04 -23.55 7.03
C PRO A 126 -7.39 -22.15 6.49
N THR A 127 -6.40 -21.37 6.02
CA THR A 127 -6.60 -20.00 5.55
C THR A 127 -5.64 -19.63 4.42
N THR A 128 -5.97 -18.60 3.65
CA THR A 128 -5.06 -17.98 2.68
C THR A 128 -3.75 -17.56 3.35
N LEU A 129 -3.80 -17.01 4.57
CA LEU A 129 -2.60 -16.54 5.29
C LEU A 129 -1.70 -17.70 5.72
N SER A 130 -2.25 -18.85 6.07
CA SER A 130 -1.43 -20.03 6.38
C SER A 130 -0.72 -20.59 5.14
N TYR A 131 -1.38 -20.56 3.96
CA TYR A 131 -0.74 -20.92 2.71
C TYR A 131 0.33 -19.89 2.29
N LEU A 132 0.06 -18.60 2.49
CA LEU A 132 1.03 -17.53 2.28
C LEU A 132 2.29 -17.74 3.13
N ALA A 133 2.15 -18.15 4.39
CA ALA A 133 3.29 -18.41 5.25
C ALA A 133 4.20 -19.52 4.69
N GLN A 134 3.63 -20.65 4.25
CA GLN A 134 4.37 -21.74 3.61
C GLN A 134 5.04 -21.25 2.31
N ALA A 135 4.32 -20.51 1.48
CA ALA A 135 4.83 -19.99 0.22
C ALA A 135 6.03 -19.05 0.42
N ALA A 136 5.91 -18.12 1.36
CA ALA A 136 6.98 -17.17 1.68
C ALA A 136 8.24 -17.86 2.21
N GLU A 137 8.08 -18.80 3.14
CA GLU A 137 9.18 -19.61 3.66
C GLU A 137 9.87 -20.41 2.56
N THR A 138 9.09 -21.06 1.69
CA THR A 138 9.62 -21.86 0.59
C THR A 138 10.37 -21.00 -0.42
N VAL A 139 9.81 -19.86 -0.83
CA VAL A 139 10.48 -18.93 -1.76
C VAL A 139 11.79 -18.41 -1.16
N PHE A 140 11.80 -18.03 0.10
CA PHE A 140 13.03 -17.57 0.76
C PHE A 140 14.10 -18.68 0.78
N ARG A 141 13.74 -19.88 1.21
CA ARG A 141 14.67 -21.00 1.32
C ARG A 141 15.28 -21.41 -0.03
N GLU A 142 14.46 -21.41 -1.09
CA GLU A 142 14.86 -21.89 -2.41
C GLU A 142 15.56 -20.83 -3.27
N THR A 143 15.37 -19.53 -2.99
CA THR A 143 15.88 -18.44 -3.82
C THR A 143 16.69 -17.39 -3.08
N GLY A 144 16.57 -17.33 -1.75
CA GLY A 144 17.15 -16.24 -0.95
C GLY A 144 16.48 -14.87 -1.13
N LEU A 145 15.40 -14.77 -1.92
CA LEU A 145 14.63 -13.54 -2.06
C LEU A 145 13.91 -13.23 -0.74
N LEU A 146 14.04 -11.99 -0.27
CA LEU A 146 13.43 -11.55 0.99
C LEU A 146 11.92 -11.36 0.83
N PRO A 147 11.05 -12.10 1.57
CA PRO A 147 9.62 -11.94 1.42
C PRO A 147 9.12 -10.63 2.03
N HIS A 148 8.36 -9.85 1.24
CA HIS A 148 7.50 -8.78 1.68
C HIS A 148 6.04 -9.20 1.47
N LEU A 149 5.21 -9.16 2.52
CA LEU A 149 3.85 -9.70 2.49
C LEU A 149 2.81 -8.59 2.56
N ASN A 150 1.93 -8.53 1.56
CA ASN A 150 0.83 -7.58 1.48
C ASN A 150 -0.52 -8.33 1.31
N PRO A 151 -1.01 -9.00 2.38
CA PRO A 151 -2.14 -9.91 2.29
C PRO A 151 -3.52 -9.30 2.58
N GLY A 152 -3.59 -8.00 2.86
CA GLY A 152 -4.80 -7.33 3.35
C GLY A 152 -4.90 -7.32 4.87
N LEU A 153 -6.12 -7.38 5.42
CA LEU A 153 -6.35 -7.30 6.86
C LEU A 153 -5.74 -8.49 7.61
N MET A 154 -5.15 -8.21 8.76
CA MET A 154 -4.50 -9.21 9.60
C MET A 154 -4.87 -9.01 11.07
N SER A 155 -5.08 -10.10 11.81
CA SER A 155 -5.10 -10.11 13.27
C SER A 155 -3.67 -10.06 13.84
N ALA A 156 -3.53 -9.79 15.13
CA ALA A 156 -2.24 -9.86 15.81
C ALA A 156 -1.57 -11.25 15.67
N ALA A 157 -2.36 -12.32 15.71
CA ALA A 157 -1.86 -13.68 15.52
C ALA A 157 -1.35 -13.92 14.08
N ASP A 158 -2.04 -13.40 13.07
CA ASP A 158 -1.61 -13.48 11.67
C ASP A 158 -0.29 -12.74 11.48
N ILE A 159 -0.19 -11.51 11.97
CA ILE A 159 1.02 -10.68 11.90
C ILE A 159 2.21 -11.39 12.53
N MET A 160 2.04 -11.94 13.74
CA MET A 160 3.09 -12.69 14.44
C MET A 160 3.47 -13.98 13.72
N GLY A 161 2.51 -14.69 13.13
CA GLY A 161 2.76 -15.87 12.31
C GLY A 161 3.60 -15.55 11.08
N LEU A 162 3.18 -14.54 10.31
CA LEU A 162 3.83 -14.09 9.09
C LEU A 162 5.19 -13.41 9.33
N ARG A 163 5.39 -12.78 10.49
CA ARG A 163 6.70 -12.21 10.87
C ARG A 163 7.84 -13.23 10.84
N LYS A 164 7.55 -14.49 11.12
CA LYS A 164 8.56 -15.56 11.16
C LYS A 164 9.15 -15.87 9.78
N VAL A 165 8.41 -15.55 8.72
CA VAL A 165 8.72 -15.90 7.34
C VAL A 165 8.82 -14.69 6.42
N SER A 166 8.86 -13.47 6.96
CA SER A 166 8.94 -12.24 6.18
C SER A 166 9.86 -11.22 6.83
N VAL A 167 10.50 -10.39 6.01
CA VAL A 167 11.34 -9.26 6.48
C VAL A 167 10.50 -8.01 6.73
N SER A 168 9.35 -7.90 6.07
CA SER A 168 8.40 -6.81 6.22
C SER A 168 7.00 -7.23 5.78
N GLN A 169 6.01 -6.48 6.25
CA GLN A 169 4.62 -6.65 5.85
C GLN A 169 4.04 -5.30 5.42
N GLY A 170 2.85 -5.30 4.84
CA GLY A 170 2.22 -4.06 4.43
C GLY A 170 0.72 -4.18 4.20
N ILE A 171 0.07 -3.03 4.26
CA ILE A 171 -1.29 -2.80 3.79
C ILE A 171 -1.44 -1.34 3.41
N MET A 172 -2.01 -1.05 2.25
CA MET A 172 -2.36 0.33 1.90
C MET A 172 -3.55 0.78 2.74
N LEU A 173 -3.43 1.89 3.48
CA LEU A 173 -4.59 2.53 4.11
C LEU A 173 -5.63 2.93 3.07
N GLU A 174 -5.18 3.36 1.91
CA GLU A 174 -5.91 3.98 0.81
C GLU A 174 -6.46 5.37 1.19
N THR A 175 -7.32 5.44 2.20
CA THR A 175 -7.95 6.67 2.68
C THR A 175 -8.57 6.46 4.07
N VAL A 176 -8.76 7.54 4.81
CA VAL A 176 -9.61 7.55 6.02
C VAL A 176 -11.05 7.96 5.75
N SER A 177 -11.40 8.26 4.49
CA SER A 177 -12.75 8.67 4.12
C SER A 177 -13.72 7.50 4.17
N GLU A 178 -14.56 7.44 5.19
CA GLU A 178 -15.63 6.45 5.30
C GLU A 178 -16.67 6.60 4.18
N ARG A 179 -16.87 7.82 3.69
CA ARG A 179 -17.73 8.15 2.56
C ARG A 179 -17.44 7.32 1.31
N LEU A 180 -16.16 6.96 1.10
CA LEU A 180 -15.79 6.12 -0.06
C LEU A 180 -16.27 4.66 0.05
N GLY A 181 -16.78 4.22 1.19
CA GLY A 181 -17.50 2.96 1.39
C GLY A 181 -18.98 3.00 1.02
N GLU A 182 -19.57 4.17 0.82
CA GLU A 182 -20.97 4.35 0.53
C GLU A 182 -21.36 3.84 -0.88
N LYS A 183 -22.67 3.68 -1.11
CA LYS A 183 -23.20 3.21 -2.40
C LYS A 183 -22.74 4.09 -3.56
N GLY A 184 -22.13 3.46 -4.56
CA GLY A 184 -21.61 4.14 -5.75
C GLY A 184 -20.16 4.62 -5.63
N GLN A 185 -19.58 4.62 -4.45
CA GLN A 185 -18.21 5.08 -4.21
C GLN A 185 -17.17 3.95 -4.44
N ALA A 186 -15.89 4.32 -4.46
CA ALA A 186 -14.77 3.48 -4.85
C ALA A 186 -14.64 2.16 -4.05
N HIS A 187 -14.98 2.17 -2.77
CA HIS A 187 -14.86 1.02 -1.86
C HIS A 187 -16.21 0.35 -1.54
N HIS A 188 -17.31 0.76 -2.19
CA HIS A 188 -18.63 0.15 -1.94
C HIS A 188 -18.60 -1.37 -2.15
N GLY A 189 -19.06 -2.12 -1.15
CA GLY A 189 -19.05 -3.57 -1.16
C GLY A 189 -17.70 -4.23 -0.83
N SER A 190 -16.74 -3.46 -0.35
CA SER A 190 -15.39 -3.90 0.02
C SER A 190 -15.19 -3.74 1.53
N PRO A 191 -15.62 -4.72 2.36
CA PRO A 191 -15.59 -4.61 3.82
C PRO A 191 -14.17 -4.44 4.39
N ASP A 192 -13.17 -4.99 3.70
CA ASP A 192 -11.78 -4.94 4.13
C ASP A 192 -11.08 -3.61 3.72
N LYS A 193 -11.82 -2.69 3.07
CA LYS A 193 -11.39 -1.32 2.74
C LYS A 193 -11.90 -0.27 3.73
N LEU A 194 -12.63 -0.67 4.76
CA LEU A 194 -13.05 0.26 5.81
C LEU A 194 -11.83 0.84 6.53
N PRO A 195 -11.74 2.18 6.68
CA PRO A 195 -10.56 2.83 7.26
C PRO A 195 -10.20 2.30 8.64
N ALA A 196 -11.17 2.12 9.53
CA ALA A 196 -10.95 1.62 10.88
C ALA A 196 -10.28 0.23 10.89
N ALA A 197 -10.70 -0.69 10.00
CA ALA A 197 -10.12 -2.03 9.93
C ALA A 197 -8.66 -2.01 9.43
N ARG A 198 -8.35 -1.10 8.49
CA ARG A 198 -6.98 -0.94 7.96
C ARG A 198 -6.06 -0.27 8.96
N LEU A 199 -6.51 0.80 9.63
CA LEU A 199 -5.77 1.44 10.71
C LEU A 199 -5.50 0.47 11.85
N GLU A 200 -6.46 -0.39 12.19
CA GLU A 200 -6.27 -1.43 13.20
C GLU A 200 -5.17 -2.43 12.81
N THR A 201 -5.15 -2.90 11.56
CA THR A 201 -4.05 -3.78 11.08
C THR A 201 -2.69 -3.09 11.17
N ILE A 202 -2.59 -1.80 10.79
CA ILE A 202 -1.34 -1.01 10.88
C ILE A 202 -0.93 -0.84 12.35
N ARG A 203 -1.88 -0.56 13.24
CA ARG A 203 -1.65 -0.43 14.68
C ARG A 203 -1.12 -1.73 15.28
N LEU A 204 -1.75 -2.86 14.97
CA LEU A 204 -1.34 -4.19 15.42
C LEU A 204 0.06 -4.57 14.93
N ALA A 205 0.40 -4.20 13.68
CA ALA A 205 1.76 -4.40 13.16
C ALA A 205 2.78 -3.56 13.93
N GLY A 206 2.40 -2.35 14.33
CA GLY A 206 3.20 -1.48 15.18
C GLY A 206 3.46 -2.06 16.56
N GLU A 207 2.42 -2.56 17.23
CA GLU A 207 2.54 -3.23 18.54
C GLU A 207 3.46 -4.45 18.50
N GLN A 208 3.51 -5.13 17.35
CA GLN A 208 4.38 -6.28 17.15
C GLN A 208 5.77 -5.89 16.61
N ALA A 209 6.07 -4.60 16.48
CA ALA A 209 7.31 -4.06 15.92
C ALA A 209 7.70 -4.72 14.58
N VAL A 210 6.71 -4.94 13.71
CA VAL A 210 6.94 -5.46 12.35
C VAL A 210 7.26 -4.29 11.43
N PRO A 211 8.39 -4.32 10.68
CA PRO A 211 8.65 -3.35 9.63
C PRO A 211 7.50 -3.34 8.62
N PHE A 212 6.90 -2.16 8.40
CA PHE A 212 5.63 -2.08 7.71
C PHE A 212 5.62 -1.03 6.60
N THR A 213 4.99 -1.36 5.48
CA THR A 213 4.75 -0.43 4.36
C THR A 213 3.27 -0.13 4.26
N THR A 214 2.93 1.15 4.13
CA THR A 214 1.55 1.61 3.97
C THR A 214 1.49 2.85 3.08
N GLY A 215 0.31 3.41 2.88
CA GLY A 215 0.15 4.62 2.09
C GLY A 215 -1.29 4.91 1.71
N ILE A 216 -1.45 5.88 0.82
CA ILE A 216 -2.74 6.36 0.34
C ILE A 216 -2.89 6.20 -1.16
N LEU A 217 -4.14 6.10 -1.63
CA LEU A 217 -4.49 6.07 -3.05
C LEU A 217 -5.18 7.38 -3.42
N VAL A 218 -4.56 8.13 -4.33
CA VAL A 218 -4.97 9.47 -4.73
C VAL A 218 -5.79 9.42 -6.01
N GLY A 219 -6.95 10.07 -6.03
CA GLY A 219 -7.82 10.21 -7.21
C GLY A 219 -8.97 9.22 -7.28
N ILE A 220 -9.35 8.58 -6.17
CA ILE A 220 -10.50 7.66 -6.10
C ILE A 220 -11.79 8.34 -5.62
N GLY A 221 -11.79 9.68 -5.50
CA GLY A 221 -12.92 10.48 -5.07
C GLY A 221 -12.77 11.15 -3.71
N GLU A 222 -11.62 11.02 -3.09
CA GLU A 222 -11.24 11.71 -1.85
C GLU A 222 -10.91 13.19 -2.11
N THR A 223 -11.04 14.03 -1.08
CA THR A 223 -10.66 15.45 -1.13
C THR A 223 -9.22 15.65 -0.66
N ARG A 224 -8.67 16.87 -0.83
CA ARG A 224 -7.35 17.24 -0.29
C ARG A 224 -7.33 17.13 1.25
N GLU A 225 -8.42 17.52 1.92
CA GLU A 225 -8.58 17.39 3.37
C GLU A 225 -8.51 15.91 3.80
N GLU A 226 -9.23 15.03 3.09
CA GLU A 226 -9.24 13.59 3.38
C GLU A 226 -7.86 12.95 3.14
N ARG A 227 -7.07 13.45 2.17
CA ARG A 227 -5.67 13.02 1.97
C ARG A 227 -4.78 13.44 3.13
N ILE A 228 -4.88 14.70 3.56
CA ILE A 228 -4.14 15.22 4.72
C ILE A 228 -4.51 14.40 5.96
N GLU A 229 -5.78 14.18 6.22
CA GLU A 229 -6.25 13.38 7.36
C GLU A 229 -5.68 11.96 7.32
N SER A 230 -5.65 11.34 6.15
CA SER A 230 -5.07 10.01 5.96
C SER A 230 -3.57 9.98 6.27
N LEU A 231 -2.82 10.98 5.80
CA LEU A 231 -1.38 11.10 6.09
C LEU A 231 -1.12 11.36 7.58
N LEU A 232 -1.95 12.20 8.21
CA LEU A 232 -1.86 12.47 9.65
C LEU A 232 -2.17 11.23 10.49
N ALA A 233 -3.18 10.45 10.12
CA ALA A 233 -3.49 9.20 10.82
C ALA A 233 -2.32 8.19 10.75
N LEU A 234 -1.66 8.07 9.60
CA LEU A 234 -0.47 7.23 9.46
C LEU A 234 0.73 7.79 10.25
N ARG A 235 0.90 9.12 10.26
CA ARG A 235 1.94 9.77 11.06
C ARG A 235 1.73 9.49 12.55
N ASP A 236 0.51 9.66 13.05
CA ASP A 236 0.19 9.50 14.46
C ASP A 236 0.45 8.05 14.92
N LEU A 237 0.15 7.05 14.08
CA LEU A 237 0.52 5.65 14.33
C LEU A 237 2.05 5.45 14.32
N ASN A 238 2.74 6.06 13.35
CA ASN A 238 4.20 5.95 13.29
C ASN A 238 4.90 6.66 14.45
N ASP A 239 4.34 7.74 14.98
CA ASP A 239 4.88 8.43 16.16
C ASP A 239 4.89 7.54 17.39
N VAL A 240 3.88 6.69 17.53
CA VAL A 240 3.76 5.74 18.64
C VAL A 240 4.67 4.52 18.44
N HIS A 241 4.67 3.93 17.25
CA HIS A 241 5.24 2.59 17.03
C HIS A 241 6.58 2.57 16.30
N ARG A 242 6.90 3.61 15.51
CA ARG A 242 8.15 3.74 14.74
C ARG A 242 8.46 2.57 13.80
N ASN A 243 7.45 1.88 13.32
CA ASN A 243 7.58 0.68 12.49
C ASN A 243 7.29 0.89 10.99
N ILE A 244 6.75 2.05 10.62
CA ILE A 244 6.46 2.36 9.21
C ILE A 244 7.77 2.74 8.51
N GLN A 245 8.18 1.92 7.53
CA GLN A 245 9.41 2.14 6.76
C GLN A 245 9.22 3.07 5.58
N GLU A 246 8.00 3.10 5.03
CA GLU A 246 7.71 3.75 3.76
C GLU A 246 6.24 4.15 3.69
N ILE A 247 6.00 5.35 3.19
CA ILE A 247 4.68 5.86 2.84
C ILE A 247 4.55 5.92 1.32
N ILE A 248 3.63 5.15 0.78
CA ILE A 248 3.35 5.13 -0.66
C ILE A 248 2.24 6.14 -0.96
N VAL A 249 2.52 7.09 -1.85
CA VAL A 249 1.53 8.00 -2.44
C VAL A 249 1.24 7.47 -3.84
N GLN A 250 0.23 6.60 -3.94
CA GLN A 250 -0.14 5.95 -5.19
C GLN A 250 -1.18 6.76 -5.94
N ASN A 251 -0.97 7.01 -7.22
CA ASN A 251 -1.94 7.69 -8.07
C ASN A 251 -2.91 6.69 -8.73
N PHE A 252 -4.19 7.02 -8.71
CA PHE A 252 -5.21 6.28 -9.45
C PHE A 252 -5.03 6.44 -10.96
N ARG A 253 -5.18 5.34 -11.69
CA ARG A 253 -5.24 5.30 -13.15
C ARG A 253 -6.51 4.57 -13.57
N PRO A 254 -7.38 5.18 -14.42
CA PRO A 254 -8.55 4.50 -14.94
C PRO A 254 -8.14 3.28 -15.77
N LYS A 255 -8.86 2.18 -15.61
CA LYS A 255 -8.56 0.94 -16.32
C LYS A 255 -9.83 0.34 -16.90
N ALA A 256 -9.76 -0.12 -18.13
CA ALA A 256 -10.86 -0.81 -18.80
C ALA A 256 -11.36 -2.01 -17.97
N GLY A 257 -12.66 -2.25 -18.01
CA GLY A 257 -13.29 -3.35 -17.25
C GLY A 257 -13.58 -3.05 -15.78
N THR A 258 -13.18 -1.88 -15.26
CA THR A 258 -13.53 -1.45 -13.89
C THR A 258 -14.73 -0.51 -13.91
N ARG A 259 -15.41 -0.36 -12.76
CA ARG A 259 -16.50 0.62 -12.61
C ARG A 259 -16.00 2.07 -12.72
N MET A 260 -14.72 2.31 -12.47
CA MET A 260 -14.07 3.61 -12.55
C MET A 260 -13.30 3.82 -13.88
N ALA A 261 -13.57 3.03 -14.92
CA ALA A 261 -12.90 3.15 -16.22
C ALA A 261 -13.02 4.53 -16.87
N ASN A 262 -14.10 5.26 -16.58
CA ASN A 262 -14.36 6.60 -17.15
C ASN A 262 -14.10 7.74 -16.14
N VAL A 263 -13.58 7.43 -14.95
CA VAL A 263 -13.18 8.46 -13.98
C VAL A 263 -11.83 9.03 -14.45
N PRO A 264 -11.66 10.36 -14.50
CA PRO A 264 -10.38 10.95 -14.89
C PRO A 264 -9.24 10.48 -13.98
N ALA A 265 -8.06 10.28 -14.58
CA ALA A 265 -6.85 10.09 -13.78
C ALA A 265 -6.56 11.35 -12.96
N VAL A 266 -5.96 11.18 -11.81
CA VAL A 266 -5.45 12.32 -11.02
C VAL A 266 -4.39 13.04 -11.85
N SER A 267 -4.39 14.39 -11.83
CA SER A 267 -3.37 15.18 -12.51
C SER A 267 -1.99 15.01 -11.85
N VAL A 268 -0.95 15.26 -12.63
CA VAL A 268 0.43 15.25 -12.10
C VAL A 268 0.57 16.28 -10.97
N ASP A 269 -0.03 17.46 -11.12
CA ASP A 269 0.03 18.53 -10.12
C ASP A 269 -0.61 18.12 -8.80
N GLU A 270 -1.78 17.48 -8.82
CA GLU A 270 -2.43 16.95 -7.61
C GLU A 270 -1.63 15.82 -6.96
N HIS A 271 -0.98 14.98 -7.75
CA HIS A 271 -0.12 13.94 -7.23
C HIS A 271 1.14 14.52 -6.59
N LEU A 272 1.81 15.47 -7.27
CA LEU A 272 2.98 16.18 -6.74
C LEU A 272 2.64 16.98 -5.48
N TRP A 273 1.48 17.67 -5.47
CA TRP A 273 0.98 18.34 -4.27
C TRP A 273 0.87 17.36 -3.09
N THR A 274 0.27 16.19 -3.31
CA THR A 274 0.09 15.19 -2.25
C THR A 274 1.43 14.65 -1.75
N ILE A 275 2.39 14.37 -2.66
CA ILE A 275 3.75 13.93 -2.29
C ILE A 275 4.46 15.01 -1.46
N ALA A 276 4.34 16.28 -1.85
CA ALA A 276 4.93 17.39 -1.11
C ALA A 276 4.32 17.54 0.28
N VAL A 277 2.99 17.44 0.40
CA VAL A 277 2.30 17.43 1.71
C VAL A 277 2.80 16.27 2.57
N ALA A 278 2.87 15.06 2.02
CA ALA A 278 3.42 13.89 2.74
C ALA A 278 4.84 14.18 3.25
N ARG A 279 5.72 14.76 2.42
CA ARG A 279 7.09 15.13 2.82
C ARG A 279 7.12 16.13 3.97
N LEU A 280 6.17 17.05 4.05
CA LEU A 280 6.11 18.07 5.09
C LEU A 280 5.43 17.58 6.39
N VAL A 281 4.57 16.57 6.28
CA VAL A 281 3.82 15.99 7.41
C VAL A 281 4.66 14.98 8.20
N PHE A 282 5.47 14.15 7.51
CA PHE A 282 6.31 13.14 8.16
C PHE A 282 7.69 13.69 8.54
N GLU A 283 8.44 12.90 9.31
CA GLU A 283 9.86 13.18 9.61
C GLU A 283 10.67 13.23 8.30
N PRO A 284 11.76 14.04 8.26
CA PRO A 284 12.58 14.18 7.04
C PRO A 284 13.08 12.84 6.50
N GLN A 285 13.41 11.89 7.39
CA GLN A 285 13.97 10.57 7.06
C GLN A 285 12.93 9.57 6.54
N MET A 286 11.62 9.87 6.66
CA MET A 286 10.58 8.98 6.14
C MET A 286 10.76 8.77 4.64
N ASN A 287 10.77 7.52 4.20
CA ASN A 287 10.75 7.19 2.78
C ASN A 287 9.36 7.46 2.21
N ILE A 288 9.29 8.36 1.23
CA ILE A 288 8.05 8.63 0.47
C ILE A 288 8.23 8.03 -0.92
N GLN A 289 7.41 7.05 -1.25
CA GLN A 289 7.42 6.38 -2.55
C GLN A 289 6.28 6.90 -3.44
N ALA A 290 6.62 7.20 -4.70
CA ALA A 290 5.64 7.36 -5.78
C ALA A 290 5.93 6.28 -6.83
N PRO A 291 4.95 5.40 -7.17
CA PRO A 291 5.17 4.34 -8.13
C PRO A 291 5.42 4.90 -9.55
N PRO A 292 6.62 4.73 -10.14
CA PRO A 292 6.96 5.36 -11.42
C PRO A 292 6.19 4.76 -12.61
N ASN A 293 5.79 3.50 -12.52
CA ASN A 293 5.03 2.81 -13.56
C ASN A 293 3.57 3.28 -13.71
N LEU A 294 3.10 4.12 -12.80
CA LEU A 294 1.76 4.71 -12.85
C LEU A 294 1.76 6.14 -13.42
N SER A 295 2.92 6.72 -13.67
CA SER A 295 3.09 8.07 -14.24
C SER A 295 4.15 8.04 -15.37
N PRO A 296 3.90 7.32 -16.48
CA PRO A 296 4.90 7.12 -17.52
C PRO A 296 5.31 8.40 -18.26
N ASP A 297 4.50 9.44 -18.15
CA ASP A 297 4.71 10.73 -18.84
C ASP A 297 5.19 11.84 -17.88
N ALA A 298 5.58 11.51 -16.67
CA ALA A 298 6.00 12.46 -15.63
C ALA A 298 7.53 12.54 -15.49
#